data_9fc9784029991f8b53b966619c9cb7c0
#
_entry.id   9fc9784029991f8b53b966619c9cb7c0
#
_cell.length_a   1.000
_cell.length_b   1.000
_cell.length_c   1.000
_cell.angle_alpha   90.00
_cell.angle_beta   90.00
_cell.angle_gamma   90.00
#
_symmetry.space_group_name_H-M   'P 1'
#
loop_
_entity.id
_entity.type
_entity.pdbx_description
1 polymer ?
#
loop_
_entity_poly.entity_id
_entity_poly.type
_entity_poly.pdbx_seq_one_letter_code
_entity_poly.pdbx_strand_id
1 'polypeptide(L)'
;MAAPDVTVMFATYNEPQWLEWVLWGYATQTHRAFEVIVVDDGSREDTRARIDALRPQMPYRLRHFWQPDEGYQKCKGMNRGILLAESDYLIFTDGDCIPRADFVARHLALRERGRYLTGGYCKLPLELSQRITREDILEGRATDYAWLAANGLERHTLKLRVKREWQRRLFDAITPVKPRLHGHNASAWKDDVVRVNGWDERMQYGGQDLELGERLNHLGIRGKTIRYSAICVHLEHKRGYMKPEMREKNDRIRAETRRDRAAWTPYGIDTHLQETNRAD
;
A
#
# COMPACT_ATOMS: atom_id res chain seq x y z
N MET A 1 -12.10 -19.62 9.85
CA MET A 1 -11.26 -19.52 8.61
C MET A 1 -9.82 -19.74 9.03
N ALA A 2 -8.99 -20.35 8.17
CA ALA A 2 -7.54 -20.45 8.44
C ALA A 2 -6.92 -19.05 8.56
N ALA A 3 -5.78 -18.96 9.29
CA ALA A 3 -5.04 -17.70 9.37
C ALA A 3 -4.59 -17.24 7.98
N PRO A 4 -4.63 -15.93 7.68
CA PRO A 4 -4.20 -15.42 6.38
C PRO A 4 -2.67 -15.50 6.22
N ASP A 5 -2.19 -15.84 5.02
CA ASP A 5 -0.76 -15.85 4.69
C ASP A 5 -0.15 -14.43 4.64
N VAL A 6 -1.01 -13.43 4.39
CA VAL A 6 -0.62 -12.03 4.25
C VAL A 6 -1.78 -11.09 4.56
N THR A 7 -1.48 -9.97 5.16
CA THR A 7 -2.41 -8.85 5.34
C THR A 7 -2.08 -7.74 4.34
N VAL A 8 -3.05 -7.41 3.50
CA VAL A 8 -2.99 -6.22 2.66
C VAL A 8 -3.60 -5.05 3.43
N MET A 9 -2.91 -3.91 3.49
CA MET A 9 -3.43 -2.75 4.17
C MET A 9 -3.19 -1.46 3.37
N PHE A 10 -4.18 -0.58 3.42
CA PHE A 10 -4.12 0.73 2.78
C PHE A 10 -5.03 1.74 3.47
N ALA A 11 -4.63 3.01 3.39
CA ALA A 11 -5.43 4.09 3.91
C ALA A 11 -6.45 4.59 2.87
N THR A 12 -7.59 5.08 3.37
CA THR A 12 -8.62 5.77 2.60
C THR A 12 -9.05 7.06 3.31
N TYR A 13 -9.51 8.05 2.54
CA TYR A 13 -10.11 9.26 3.05
C TYR A 13 -11.07 9.86 2.01
N ASN A 14 -12.40 9.78 2.26
CA ASN A 14 -13.46 10.40 1.47
C ASN A 14 -13.45 10.08 -0.05
N GLU A 15 -12.97 8.88 -0.45
CA GLU A 15 -12.89 8.43 -1.84
C GLU A 15 -13.57 7.05 -2.01
N PRO A 16 -14.89 6.93 -1.72
CA PRO A 16 -15.57 5.63 -1.71
C PRO A 16 -15.56 4.93 -3.07
N GLN A 17 -15.52 5.67 -4.18
CA GLN A 17 -15.50 5.09 -5.52
C GLN A 17 -14.15 4.43 -5.85
N TRP A 18 -13.02 5.11 -5.56
CA TRP A 18 -11.71 4.51 -5.80
C TRP A 18 -11.46 3.33 -4.87
N LEU A 19 -11.88 3.46 -3.61
CA LEU A 19 -11.86 2.37 -2.65
C LEU A 19 -12.61 1.13 -3.16
N GLU A 20 -13.82 1.30 -3.71
CA GLU A 20 -14.58 0.19 -4.31
C GLU A 20 -13.80 -0.49 -5.43
N TRP A 21 -13.19 0.28 -6.35
CA TRP A 21 -12.40 -0.28 -7.45
C TRP A 21 -11.20 -1.08 -6.95
N VAL A 22 -10.52 -0.60 -5.92
CA VAL A 22 -9.40 -1.31 -5.30
C VAL A 22 -9.87 -2.62 -4.65
N LEU A 23 -10.98 -2.62 -3.91
CA LEU A 23 -11.54 -3.81 -3.29
C LEU A 23 -11.92 -4.86 -4.33
N TRP A 24 -12.54 -4.47 -5.45
CA TRP A 24 -12.80 -5.38 -6.58
C TRP A 24 -11.51 -5.91 -7.22
N GLY A 25 -10.47 -5.11 -7.31
CA GLY A 25 -9.15 -5.55 -7.75
C GLY A 25 -8.57 -6.66 -6.86
N TYR A 26 -8.78 -6.56 -5.52
CA TYR A 26 -8.40 -7.63 -4.60
C TYR A 26 -9.32 -8.86 -4.71
N ALA A 27 -10.56 -8.71 -5.12
CA ALA A 27 -11.44 -9.85 -5.37
C ALA A 27 -11.00 -10.73 -6.56
N THR A 28 -10.18 -10.20 -7.47
CA THR A 28 -9.63 -10.95 -8.62
C THR A 28 -8.33 -11.69 -8.32
N GLN A 29 -7.74 -11.57 -7.12
CA GLN A 29 -6.42 -12.13 -6.82
C GLN A 29 -6.39 -13.65 -7.00
N THR A 30 -5.30 -14.16 -7.58
CA THR A 30 -5.08 -15.60 -7.76
C THR A 30 -4.74 -16.33 -6.46
N HIS A 31 -4.09 -15.63 -5.51
CA HIS A 31 -3.91 -16.12 -4.14
C HIS A 31 -5.14 -15.75 -3.31
N ARG A 32 -5.67 -16.68 -2.48
CA ARG A 32 -6.94 -16.50 -1.76
C ARG A 32 -6.80 -16.42 -0.25
N ALA A 33 -5.70 -16.90 0.32
CA ALA A 33 -5.47 -16.90 1.77
C ALA A 33 -4.89 -15.55 2.25
N PHE A 34 -5.67 -14.46 2.12
CA PHE A 34 -5.27 -13.14 2.61
C PHE A 34 -6.45 -12.40 3.25
N GLU A 35 -6.14 -11.39 4.03
CA GLU A 35 -7.09 -10.41 4.53
C GLU A 35 -6.77 -9.02 4.00
N VAL A 36 -7.79 -8.14 3.98
CA VAL A 36 -7.63 -6.72 3.67
C VAL A 36 -8.06 -5.90 4.88
N ILE A 37 -7.21 -4.97 5.31
CA ILE A 37 -7.52 -3.98 6.32
C ILE A 37 -7.57 -2.61 5.65
N VAL A 38 -8.76 -2.03 5.58
CA VAL A 38 -8.95 -0.63 5.19
C VAL A 38 -8.74 0.24 6.42
N VAL A 39 -7.73 1.10 6.36
CA VAL A 39 -7.41 2.10 7.38
C VAL A 39 -8.06 3.42 6.96
N ASP A 40 -9.12 3.79 7.63
CA ASP A 40 -9.93 4.97 7.29
C ASP A 40 -9.54 6.15 8.18
N ASP A 41 -8.98 7.18 7.56
CA ASP A 41 -8.44 8.38 8.22
C ASP A 41 -9.51 9.46 8.45
N GLY A 42 -10.69 9.03 8.91
CA GLY A 42 -11.79 9.93 9.27
C GLY A 42 -12.74 10.26 8.13
N SER A 43 -12.98 9.32 7.22
CA SER A 43 -13.97 9.51 6.16
C SER A 43 -15.39 9.68 6.71
N ARG A 44 -16.24 10.30 5.89
CA ARG A 44 -17.67 10.44 6.14
C ARG A 44 -18.39 9.09 6.04
N GLU A 45 -19.64 9.08 6.49
CA GLU A 45 -20.47 7.88 6.55
C GLU A 45 -20.67 7.18 5.18
N ASP A 46 -20.63 7.92 4.08
CA ASP A 46 -20.75 7.35 2.73
C ASP A 46 -19.64 6.32 2.39
N THR A 47 -18.42 6.56 2.88
CA THR A 47 -17.30 5.62 2.72
C THR A 47 -17.52 4.36 3.57
N ARG A 48 -17.94 4.52 4.82
CA ARG A 48 -18.26 3.40 5.72
C ARG A 48 -19.41 2.56 5.15
N ALA A 49 -20.51 3.19 4.75
CA ALA A 49 -21.65 2.52 4.15
C ALA A 49 -21.24 1.72 2.89
N ARG A 50 -20.32 2.26 2.08
CA ARG A 50 -19.77 1.56 0.90
C ARG A 50 -18.99 0.31 1.30
N ILE A 51 -18.11 0.40 2.31
CA ILE A 51 -17.33 -0.75 2.81
C ILE A 51 -18.28 -1.84 3.34
N ASP A 52 -19.28 -1.46 4.14
CA ASP A 52 -20.22 -2.41 4.75
C ASP A 52 -21.08 -3.11 3.69
N ALA A 53 -21.50 -2.41 2.63
CA ALA A 53 -22.24 -2.98 1.50
C ALA A 53 -21.37 -3.93 0.65
N LEU A 54 -20.06 -3.69 0.54
CA LEU A 54 -19.14 -4.52 -0.22
C LEU A 54 -18.65 -5.74 0.57
N ARG A 55 -18.54 -5.65 1.89
CA ARG A 55 -17.99 -6.71 2.75
C ARG A 55 -18.53 -8.10 2.49
N PRO A 56 -19.87 -8.34 2.40
CA PRO A 56 -20.42 -9.67 2.12
C PRO A 56 -20.14 -10.17 0.70
N GLN A 57 -19.71 -9.32 -0.21
CA GLN A 57 -19.42 -9.64 -1.61
C GLN A 57 -17.95 -10.02 -1.84
N MET A 58 -17.07 -9.76 -0.86
CA MET A 58 -15.63 -9.99 -1.01
C MET A 58 -15.27 -11.46 -0.73
N PRO A 59 -14.45 -12.10 -1.59
CA PRO A 59 -14.02 -13.50 -1.42
C PRO A 59 -12.86 -13.63 -0.40
N TYR A 60 -12.56 -12.58 0.35
CA TYR A 60 -11.54 -12.49 1.38
C TYR A 60 -12.09 -11.78 2.62
N ARG A 61 -11.41 -11.90 3.73
CA ARG A 61 -11.78 -11.19 4.96
C ARG A 61 -11.48 -9.69 4.79
N LEU A 62 -12.54 -8.85 4.81
CA LEU A 62 -12.44 -7.40 4.76
C LEU A 62 -12.68 -6.83 6.15
N ARG A 63 -11.67 -6.12 6.68
CA ARG A 63 -11.72 -5.40 7.95
C ARG A 63 -11.64 -3.90 7.70
N HIS A 64 -12.31 -3.13 8.55
CA HIS A 64 -12.34 -1.67 8.50
C HIS A 64 -11.93 -1.12 9.86
N PHE A 65 -10.87 -0.34 9.90
CA PHE A 65 -10.46 0.45 11.04
C PHE A 65 -10.71 1.91 10.71
N TRP A 66 -11.48 2.59 11.53
CA TRP A 66 -11.80 4.02 11.39
C TRP A 66 -11.23 4.80 12.58
N GLN A 67 -10.73 6.01 12.34
CA GLN A 67 -10.31 6.96 13.37
C GLN A 67 -10.94 8.32 13.08
N PRO A 68 -11.14 9.21 14.09
CA PRO A 68 -11.65 10.57 13.88
C PRO A 68 -10.81 11.39 12.91
N ASP A 69 -11.45 12.26 12.11
CA ASP A 69 -10.75 13.23 11.26
C ASP A 69 -10.13 14.34 12.10
N GLU A 70 -8.85 14.22 12.36
CA GLU A 70 -8.02 15.23 13.02
C GLU A 70 -6.94 15.75 12.04
N GLY A 71 -7.25 15.80 10.75
CA GLY A 71 -6.34 16.07 9.66
C GLY A 71 -5.59 14.83 9.18
N TYR A 72 -4.50 15.00 8.44
CA TYR A 72 -3.78 13.87 7.86
C TYR A 72 -3.05 13.03 8.91
N GLN A 73 -3.60 11.88 9.26
CA GLN A 73 -3.06 10.94 10.27
C GLN A 73 -2.87 9.51 9.74
N LYS A 74 -2.62 9.38 8.44
CA LYS A 74 -2.39 8.07 7.79
C LYS A 74 -1.39 7.20 8.57
N CYS A 75 -0.28 7.76 9.06
CA CYS A 75 0.75 7.00 9.78
C CYS A 75 0.22 6.35 11.06
N LYS A 76 -0.57 7.08 11.85
CA LYS A 76 -1.26 6.59 13.07
C LYS A 76 -2.21 5.45 12.73
N GLY A 77 -3.06 5.65 11.73
CA GLY A 77 -3.99 4.61 11.28
C GLY A 77 -3.27 3.35 10.78
N MET A 78 -2.20 3.51 10.00
CA MET A 78 -1.39 2.38 9.52
C MET A 78 -0.75 1.58 10.67
N ASN A 79 -0.27 2.24 11.72
CA ASN A 79 0.23 1.57 12.92
C ASN A 79 -0.85 0.75 13.63
N ARG A 80 -2.05 1.29 13.76
CA ARG A 80 -3.22 0.54 14.27
C ARG A 80 -3.55 -0.64 13.38
N GLY A 81 -3.50 -0.47 12.05
CA GLY A 81 -3.68 -1.56 11.08
C GLY A 81 -2.65 -2.68 11.26
N ILE A 82 -1.36 -2.35 11.51
CA ILE A 82 -0.31 -3.34 11.78
C ILE A 82 -0.61 -4.16 13.03
N LEU A 83 -1.11 -3.52 14.09
CA LEU A 83 -1.50 -4.24 15.33
C LEU A 83 -2.68 -5.18 15.09
N LEU A 84 -3.63 -4.79 14.24
CA LEU A 84 -4.79 -5.59 13.88
C LEU A 84 -4.46 -6.75 12.92
N ALA A 85 -3.37 -6.67 12.16
CA ALA A 85 -2.99 -7.68 11.17
C ALA A 85 -2.74 -9.05 11.82
N GLU A 86 -3.36 -10.11 11.27
CA GLU A 86 -3.24 -11.46 11.79
C GLU A 86 -2.10 -12.26 11.14
N SER A 87 -1.58 -11.79 10.00
CA SER A 87 -0.48 -12.45 9.31
C SER A 87 0.89 -11.90 9.70
N ASP A 88 1.93 -12.72 9.48
CA ASP A 88 3.33 -12.33 9.67
C ASP A 88 3.91 -11.51 8.53
N TYR A 89 3.19 -11.35 7.42
CA TYR A 89 3.64 -10.62 6.25
C TYR A 89 2.63 -9.56 5.84
N LEU A 90 3.12 -8.33 5.59
CA LEU A 90 2.30 -7.16 5.30
C LEU A 90 2.55 -6.67 3.87
N ILE A 91 1.48 -6.35 3.14
CA ILE A 91 1.53 -5.61 1.89
C ILE A 91 0.91 -4.24 2.13
N PHE A 92 1.67 -3.19 1.82
CA PHE A 92 1.23 -1.80 1.86
C PHE A 92 0.87 -1.33 0.46
N THR A 93 -0.29 -0.70 0.33
CA THR A 93 -0.77 -0.09 -0.93
C THR A 93 -1.56 1.18 -0.64
N ASP A 94 -2.18 1.78 -1.65
CA ASP A 94 -3.06 2.94 -1.49
C ASP A 94 -4.49 2.61 -1.93
N GLY A 95 -5.48 3.33 -1.39
CA GLY A 95 -6.91 3.15 -1.67
C GLY A 95 -7.34 3.57 -3.09
N ASP A 96 -6.39 3.92 -3.95
CA ASP A 96 -6.53 4.28 -5.36
C ASP A 96 -5.66 3.40 -6.29
N CYS A 97 -5.11 2.30 -5.77
CA CYS A 97 -4.21 1.41 -6.51
C CYS A 97 -4.87 0.06 -6.80
N ILE A 98 -5.39 -0.13 -8.02
CA ILE A 98 -5.97 -1.41 -8.48
C ILE A 98 -4.84 -2.41 -8.73
N PRO A 99 -4.77 -3.54 -7.99
CA PRO A 99 -3.74 -4.54 -8.16
C PRO A 99 -3.99 -5.40 -9.40
N ARG A 100 -2.92 -5.84 -10.08
CA ARG A 100 -3.03 -6.91 -11.07
C ARG A 100 -3.39 -8.24 -10.38
N ALA A 101 -4.10 -9.14 -11.06
CA ALA A 101 -4.63 -10.37 -10.47
C ALA A 101 -3.59 -11.29 -9.78
N ASP A 102 -2.31 -11.20 -10.15
CA ASP A 102 -1.23 -11.95 -9.51
C ASP A 102 -0.46 -11.16 -8.42
N PHE A 103 -0.91 -9.96 -8.05
CA PHE A 103 -0.19 -9.03 -7.18
C PHE A 103 0.17 -9.64 -5.82
N VAL A 104 -0.80 -10.18 -5.10
CA VAL A 104 -0.59 -10.80 -3.78
C VAL A 104 0.32 -12.03 -3.91
N ALA A 105 0.05 -12.90 -4.90
CA ALA A 105 0.87 -14.08 -5.15
C ALA A 105 2.33 -13.74 -5.44
N ARG A 106 2.59 -12.63 -6.14
CA ARG A 106 3.97 -12.18 -6.45
C ARG A 106 4.71 -11.66 -5.23
N HIS A 107 4.05 -10.88 -4.37
CA HIS A 107 4.65 -10.46 -3.11
C HIS A 107 5.03 -11.66 -2.25
N LEU A 108 4.13 -12.65 -2.11
CA LEU A 108 4.40 -13.86 -1.35
C LEU A 108 5.52 -14.72 -1.96
N ALA A 109 5.52 -14.91 -3.29
CA ALA A 109 6.53 -15.73 -3.97
C ALA A 109 7.94 -15.12 -3.93
N LEU A 110 8.06 -13.80 -3.81
CA LEU A 110 9.33 -13.07 -3.87
C LEU A 110 9.80 -12.56 -2.50
N ARG A 111 8.99 -12.77 -1.43
CA ARG A 111 9.35 -12.41 -0.05
C ARG A 111 10.63 -13.13 0.40
N GLU A 112 11.43 -12.44 1.16
CA GLU A 112 12.72 -12.92 1.65
C GLU A 112 12.98 -12.34 3.03
N ARG A 113 13.50 -13.13 3.96
CA ARG A 113 13.89 -12.62 5.29
C ARG A 113 15.03 -11.62 5.16
N GLY A 114 14.99 -10.54 5.96
CA GLY A 114 15.95 -9.44 5.87
C GLY A 114 15.74 -8.51 4.67
N ARG A 115 14.59 -8.64 3.98
CA ARG A 115 14.22 -7.80 2.83
C ARG A 115 12.81 -7.24 2.96
N TYR A 116 12.64 -5.97 2.58
CA TYR A 116 11.35 -5.45 2.16
C TYR A 116 11.27 -5.42 0.63
N LEU A 117 10.08 -5.60 0.07
CA LEU A 117 9.87 -5.56 -1.39
C LEU A 117 9.29 -4.20 -1.80
N THR A 118 9.64 -3.74 -2.99
CA THR A 118 9.06 -2.55 -3.62
C THR A 118 8.66 -2.86 -5.05
N GLY A 119 7.37 -2.75 -5.32
CA GLY A 119 6.76 -3.09 -6.59
C GLY A 119 6.71 -1.93 -7.57
N GLY A 120 5.98 -2.13 -8.65
CA GLY A 120 5.76 -1.15 -9.70
C GLY A 120 4.33 -0.62 -9.74
N TYR A 121 4.15 0.54 -10.34
CA TYR A 121 2.83 1.08 -10.63
C TYR A 121 2.79 1.72 -12.02
N CYS A 122 1.59 1.85 -12.55
CA CYS A 122 1.29 2.65 -13.73
C CYS A 122 0.24 3.69 -13.36
N LYS A 123 0.61 4.98 -13.38
CA LYS A 123 -0.33 6.07 -13.13
C LYS A 123 -1.17 6.30 -14.37
N LEU A 124 -2.49 6.32 -14.21
CA LEU A 124 -3.44 6.61 -15.27
C LEU A 124 -3.73 8.11 -15.38
N PRO A 125 -4.14 8.62 -16.57
CA PRO A 125 -4.79 9.91 -16.71
C PRO A 125 -6.14 9.94 -15.98
N LEU A 126 -6.60 11.13 -15.56
CA LEU A 126 -7.86 11.29 -14.83
C LEU A 126 -9.07 10.76 -15.63
N GLU A 127 -9.16 11.11 -16.92
CA GLU A 127 -10.25 10.67 -17.79
C GLU A 127 -10.33 9.14 -17.89
N LEU A 128 -9.19 8.47 -18.06
CA LEU A 128 -9.13 7.01 -18.08
C LEU A 128 -9.50 6.41 -16.73
N SER A 129 -9.03 7.02 -15.63
CA SER A 129 -9.37 6.58 -14.27
C SER A 129 -10.87 6.61 -14.01
N GLN A 130 -11.56 7.65 -14.50
CA GLN A 130 -13.01 7.82 -14.36
C GLN A 130 -13.84 6.88 -15.26
N ARG A 131 -13.26 6.35 -16.32
CA ARG A 131 -13.92 5.45 -17.27
C ARG A 131 -13.87 3.98 -16.88
N ILE A 132 -12.96 3.61 -15.97
CA ILE A 132 -12.84 2.23 -15.49
C ILE A 132 -14.14 1.83 -14.77
N THR A 133 -14.66 0.67 -15.16
CA THR A 133 -15.85 0.07 -14.57
C THR A 133 -15.48 -1.14 -13.71
N ARG A 134 -16.45 -1.62 -12.92
CA ARG A 134 -16.32 -2.86 -12.16
C ARG A 134 -16.01 -4.07 -13.07
N GLU A 135 -16.68 -4.14 -14.21
CA GLU A 135 -16.49 -5.20 -15.21
C GLU A 135 -15.07 -5.19 -15.77
N ASP A 136 -14.50 -4.01 -16.05
CA ASP A 136 -13.11 -3.88 -16.51
C ASP A 136 -12.12 -4.42 -15.50
N ILE A 137 -12.41 -4.24 -14.21
CA ILE A 137 -11.59 -4.76 -13.12
C ILE A 137 -11.71 -6.27 -13.02
N LEU A 138 -12.95 -6.79 -12.99
CA LEU A 138 -13.24 -8.22 -12.84
C LEU A 138 -12.69 -9.06 -14.01
N GLU A 139 -12.70 -8.50 -15.23
CA GLU A 139 -12.14 -9.13 -16.42
C GLU A 139 -10.63 -8.86 -16.62
N GLY A 140 -10.00 -8.11 -15.70
CA GLY A 140 -8.55 -7.80 -15.74
C GLY A 140 -8.17 -6.73 -16.76
N ARG A 141 -9.13 -6.12 -17.46
CA ARG A 141 -8.89 -5.04 -18.45
C ARG A 141 -8.23 -3.83 -17.81
N ALA A 142 -8.62 -3.45 -16.59
CA ALA A 142 -8.07 -2.32 -15.85
C ALA A 142 -6.56 -2.40 -15.62
N THR A 143 -5.94 -3.58 -15.78
CA THR A 143 -4.49 -3.80 -15.66
C THR A 143 -3.85 -4.37 -16.93
N ASP A 144 -4.60 -4.48 -18.04
CA ASP A 144 -4.08 -4.91 -19.33
C ASP A 144 -3.59 -3.70 -20.16
N TYR A 145 -2.33 -3.74 -20.57
CA TYR A 145 -1.71 -2.64 -21.33
C TYR A 145 -2.43 -2.35 -22.65
N ALA A 146 -2.85 -3.38 -23.39
CA ALA A 146 -3.46 -3.18 -24.70
C ALA A 146 -4.82 -2.47 -24.58
N TRP A 147 -5.62 -2.86 -23.60
CA TRP A 147 -6.89 -2.20 -23.31
C TRP A 147 -6.68 -0.77 -22.80
N LEU A 148 -5.75 -0.54 -21.87
CA LEU A 148 -5.44 0.79 -21.34
C LEU A 148 -4.96 1.74 -22.46
N ALA A 149 -4.08 1.27 -23.35
CA ALA A 149 -3.58 2.06 -24.48
C ALA A 149 -4.70 2.41 -25.47
N ALA A 150 -5.61 1.49 -25.78
CA ALA A 150 -6.75 1.73 -26.61
C ALA A 150 -7.77 2.72 -25.99
N ASN A 151 -7.73 2.91 -24.68
CA ASN A 151 -8.63 3.77 -23.92
C ASN A 151 -7.99 5.07 -23.40
N GLY A 152 -6.82 5.48 -23.91
CA GLY A 152 -6.22 6.77 -23.61
C GLY A 152 -5.01 6.77 -22.72
N LEU A 153 -4.37 5.60 -22.46
CA LEU A 153 -3.05 5.56 -21.85
C LEU A 153 -1.97 5.87 -22.91
N GLU A 154 -1.57 7.11 -23.03
CA GLU A 154 -0.53 7.53 -23.98
C GLU A 154 0.88 7.06 -23.59
N ARG A 155 1.10 6.82 -22.30
CA ARG A 155 2.41 6.48 -21.74
C ARG A 155 2.80 5.05 -22.06
N HIS A 156 3.89 4.86 -22.80
CA HIS A 156 4.50 3.54 -22.94
C HIS A 156 5.05 3.07 -21.59
N THR A 157 4.51 1.95 -21.08
CA THR A 157 5.02 1.32 -19.87
C THR A 157 5.36 -0.14 -20.11
N LEU A 158 6.66 -0.44 -20.07
CA LEU A 158 7.16 -1.80 -20.22
C LEU A 158 6.66 -2.71 -19.09
N LYS A 159 6.45 -2.16 -17.90
CA LYS A 159 6.02 -2.92 -16.72
C LYS A 159 4.70 -3.69 -16.93
N LEU A 160 3.72 -3.08 -17.57
CA LEU A 160 2.43 -3.74 -17.89
C LEU A 160 2.52 -4.69 -19.08
N ARG A 161 3.49 -4.48 -19.99
CA ARG A 161 3.64 -5.27 -21.23
C ARG A 161 4.35 -6.60 -20.99
N VAL A 162 5.20 -6.69 -19.99
CA VAL A 162 5.98 -7.90 -19.71
C VAL A 162 5.09 -8.93 -19.03
N LYS A 163 4.71 -9.98 -19.79
CA LYS A 163 3.78 -11.04 -19.34
C LYS A 163 4.50 -12.30 -18.83
N ARG A 164 5.65 -12.66 -19.41
CA ARG A 164 6.38 -13.90 -19.07
C ARG A 164 7.16 -13.73 -17.77
N GLU A 165 7.08 -14.71 -16.88
CA GLU A 165 7.71 -14.64 -15.55
C GLU A 165 9.22 -14.44 -15.60
N TRP A 166 9.94 -15.18 -16.46
CA TRP A 166 11.38 -15.03 -16.59
C TRP A 166 11.80 -13.63 -17.05
N GLN A 167 11.01 -12.98 -17.94
CA GLN A 167 11.26 -11.60 -18.35
C GLN A 167 11.06 -10.62 -17.19
N ARG A 168 9.99 -10.79 -16.39
CA ARG A 168 9.76 -9.98 -15.20
C ARG A 168 10.93 -10.05 -14.24
N ARG A 169 11.38 -11.26 -13.91
CA ARG A 169 12.54 -11.50 -13.03
C ARG A 169 13.82 -10.88 -13.60
N LEU A 170 14.06 -11.04 -14.91
CA LEU A 170 15.20 -10.43 -15.57
C LEU A 170 15.16 -8.91 -15.46
N PHE A 171 14.03 -8.27 -15.81
CA PHE A 171 13.90 -6.82 -15.72
C PHE A 171 13.94 -6.29 -14.28
N ASP A 172 13.41 -7.03 -13.31
CA ASP A 172 13.57 -6.68 -11.89
C ASP A 172 15.05 -6.69 -11.48
N ALA A 173 15.84 -7.65 -11.97
CA ALA A 173 17.25 -7.79 -11.64
C ALA A 173 18.16 -6.75 -12.31
N ILE A 174 17.91 -6.43 -13.60
CA ILE A 174 18.79 -5.56 -14.39
C ILE A 174 18.41 -4.06 -14.32
N THR A 175 17.23 -3.72 -13.80
CA THR A 175 16.81 -2.32 -13.74
C THR A 175 17.62 -1.56 -12.68
N PRO A 176 18.40 -0.52 -13.03
CA PRO A 176 19.32 0.16 -12.13
C PRO A 176 18.56 1.18 -11.24
N VAL A 177 17.65 0.70 -10.42
CA VAL A 177 16.86 1.53 -9.49
C VAL A 177 17.18 1.14 -8.06
N LYS A 178 17.57 2.13 -7.25
CA LYS A 178 17.74 1.91 -5.80
C LYS A 178 16.38 1.57 -5.19
N PRO A 179 16.23 0.41 -4.54
CA PRO A 179 14.98 0.07 -3.87
C PRO A 179 14.68 1.11 -2.78
N ARG A 180 13.48 1.64 -2.81
CA ARG A 180 12.94 2.54 -1.78
C ARG A 180 11.56 2.02 -1.42
N LEU A 181 11.22 2.03 -0.16
CA LEU A 181 9.87 1.65 0.25
C LEU A 181 8.91 2.74 -0.24
N HIS A 182 7.93 2.34 -1.03
CA HIS A 182 6.86 3.22 -1.52
C HIS A 182 5.52 2.66 -1.09
N GLY A 183 4.77 3.39 -0.27
CA GLY A 183 3.54 2.94 0.38
C GLY A 183 2.44 2.47 -0.58
N HIS A 184 2.48 2.88 -1.85
CA HIS A 184 1.52 2.43 -2.85
C HIS A 184 1.77 1.00 -3.38
N ASN A 185 2.95 0.41 -3.16
CA ASN A 185 3.28 -0.95 -3.56
C ASN A 185 4.57 -1.42 -2.86
N ALA A 186 4.44 -1.86 -1.64
CA ALA A 186 5.55 -2.40 -0.86
C ALA A 186 5.08 -3.56 0.01
N SER A 187 6.00 -4.38 0.48
CA SER A 187 5.72 -5.41 1.48
C SER A 187 6.92 -5.68 2.37
N ALA A 188 6.65 -6.11 3.60
CA ALA A 188 7.67 -6.43 4.59
C ALA A 188 7.15 -7.48 5.58
N TRP A 189 8.06 -8.11 6.31
CA TRP A 189 7.71 -8.93 7.45
C TRP A 189 7.20 -8.03 8.59
N LYS A 190 6.12 -8.45 9.23
CA LYS A 190 5.48 -7.71 10.33
C LYS A 190 6.45 -7.46 11.47
N ASP A 191 7.23 -8.49 11.84
CA ASP A 191 8.25 -8.38 12.89
C ASP A 191 9.31 -7.33 12.57
N ASP A 192 9.78 -7.22 11.32
CA ASP A 192 10.73 -6.18 10.91
C ASP A 192 10.14 -4.77 11.03
N VAL A 193 8.86 -4.59 10.66
CA VAL A 193 8.15 -3.31 10.78
C VAL A 193 7.93 -2.94 12.26
N VAL A 194 7.57 -3.90 13.10
CA VAL A 194 7.41 -3.70 14.55
C VAL A 194 8.75 -3.36 15.21
N ARG A 195 9.84 -4.00 14.83
CA ARG A 195 11.21 -3.72 15.36
C ARG A 195 11.67 -2.30 15.10
N VAL A 196 11.21 -1.65 14.04
CA VAL A 196 11.47 -0.22 13.79
C VAL A 196 10.39 0.70 14.36
N ASN A 197 9.42 0.15 15.10
CA ASN A 197 8.28 0.83 15.70
C ASN A 197 7.27 1.40 14.70
N GLY A 198 7.12 0.76 13.52
CA GLY A 198 6.11 1.14 12.52
C GLY A 198 6.38 2.49 11.84
N TRP A 199 5.31 3.19 11.52
CA TRP A 199 5.32 4.50 10.88
C TRP A 199 5.57 5.60 11.92
N ASP A 200 6.36 6.63 11.57
CA ASP A 200 6.51 7.82 12.42
C ASP A 200 5.26 8.70 12.34
N GLU A 201 4.49 8.75 13.42
CA GLU A 201 3.17 9.40 13.48
C GLU A 201 3.23 10.93 13.43
N ARG A 202 4.42 11.51 13.61
CA ARG A 202 4.62 12.95 13.39
C ARG A 202 4.47 13.32 11.91
N MET A 203 4.68 12.34 11.01
CA MET A 203 4.71 12.59 9.57
C MET A 203 3.30 12.68 8.99
N GLN A 204 3.15 13.64 8.10
CA GLN A 204 1.96 13.87 7.32
C GLN A 204 2.16 13.45 5.86
N TYR A 205 1.51 14.10 4.89
CA TYR A 205 1.63 13.74 3.49
C TYR A 205 3.05 13.99 2.94
N GLY A 206 3.61 12.97 2.32
CA GLY A 206 4.84 13.03 1.51
C GLY A 206 6.08 12.49 2.21
N GLY A 207 6.58 11.34 1.76
CA GLY A 207 7.86 10.76 2.18
C GLY A 207 7.83 9.95 3.48
N GLN A 208 6.68 9.74 4.10
CA GLN A 208 6.52 8.91 5.30
C GLN A 208 6.88 7.44 5.05
N ASP A 209 6.58 6.95 3.87
CA ASP A 209 6.97 5.62 3.39
C ASP A 209 8.48 5.49 3.18
N LEU A 210 9.10 6.53 2.64
CA LEU A 210 10.54 6.56 2.45
C LEU A 210 11.28 6.58 3.79
N GLU A 211 10.75 7.27 4.80
CA GLU A 211 11.29 7.34 6.15
C GLU A 211 11.28 5.96 6.83
N LEU A 212 10.16 5.23 6.77
CA LEU A 212 10.07 3.85 7.25
C LEU A 212 11.11 2.96 6.56
N GLY A 213 11.27 3.10 5.23
CA GLY A 213 12.27 2.38 4.47
C GLY A 213 13.71 2.74 4.86
N GLU A 214 13.98 3.99 5.25
CA GLU A 214 15.28 4.44 5.78
C GLU A 214 15.58 3.75 7.10
N ARG A 215 14.62 3.70 8.06
CA ARG A 215 14.82 2.99 9.33
C ARG A 215 14.99 1.48 9.15
N LEU A 216 14.22 0.85 8.28
CA LEU A 216 14.43 -0.57 7.93
C LEU A 216 15.86 -0.81 7.39
N ASN A 217 16.35 0.07 6.49
CA ASN A 217 17.72 -0.03 5.99
C ASN A 217 18.78 0.16 7.08
N HIS A 218 18.57 1.05 8.05
CA HIS A 218 19.46 1.24 9.19
C HIS A 218 19.47 0.02 10.13
N LEU A 219 18.34 -0.68 10.24
CA LEU A 219 18.24 -1.95 10.95
C LEU A 219 18.90 -3.13 10.20
N GLY A 220 19.33 -2.92 8.94
CA GLY A 220 19.92 -3.97 8.10
C GLY A 220 18.95 -4.67 7.15
N ILE A 221 17.64 -4.32 7.19
CA ILE A 221 16.63 -4.85 6.28
C ILE A 221 16.73 -4.12 4.94
N ARG A 222 17.12 -4.82 3.89
CA ARG A 222 17.42 -4.22 2.59
C ARG A 222 16.23 -4.27 1.63
N GLY A 223 16.05 -3.23 0.83
CA GLY A 223 15.04 -3.23 -0.23
C GLY A 223 15.38 -4.17 -1.39
N LYS A 224 14.34 -4.81 -1.95
CA LYS A 224 14.41 -5.62 -3.18
C LYS A 224 13.35 -5.14 -4.16
N THR A 225 13.77 -4.80 -5.37
CA THR A 225 12.87 -4.32 -6.43
C THR A 225 12.16 -5.49 -7.11
N ILE A 226 10.82 -5.40 -7.21
CA ILE A 226 9.95 -6.35 -7.90
C ILE A 226 8.95 -5.63 -8.82
N ARG A 227 9.36 -4.52 -9.42
CA ARG A 227 8.50 -3.57 -10.12
C ARG A 227 7.91 -4.05 -11.44
N TYR A 228 8.42 -5.14 -12.01
CA TYR A 228 7.82 -5.83 -13.16
C TYR A 228 7.02 -7.05 -12.73
N SER A 229 7.37 -7.63 -11.59
CA SER A 229 6.70 -8.81 -11.03
C SER A 229 5.41 -8.46 -10.32
N ALA A 230 5.40 -7.48 -9.42
CA ALA A 230 4.19 -6.99 -8.74
C ALA A 230 3.87 -5.57 -9.19
N ILE A 231 2.71 -5.40 -9.83
CA ILE A 231 2.30 -4.10 -10.39
C ILE A 231 0.84 -3.80 -10.05
N CYS A 232 0.58 -2.53 -9.77
CA CYS A 232 -0.77 -1.96 -9.67
C CYS A 232 -0.95 -0.80 -10.66
N VAL A 233 -2.19 -0.45 -10.89
CA VAL A 233 -2.59 0.72 -11.67
C VAL A 233 -3.10 1.77 -10.69
N HIS A 234 -2.49 2.96 -10.70
CA HIS A 234 -2.84 4.05 -9.82
C HIS A 234 -3.84 4.99 -10.51
N LEU A 235 -5.02 5.10 -9.95
CA LEU A 235 -6.08 5.99 -10.39
C LEU A 235 -5.71 7.45 -10.07
N GLU A 236 -5.96 8.37 -11.00
CA GLU A 236 -5.72 9.79 -10.77
C GLU A 236 -6.91 10.43 -10.07
N HIS A 237 -6.62 11.26 -9.09
CA HIS A 237 -7.60 12.05 -8.37
C HIS A 237 -7.01 13.37 -7.86
N LYS A 238 -7.88 14.30 -7.48
CA LYS A 238 -7.46 15.56 -6.86
C LYS A 238 -6.97 15.30 -5.44
N ARG A 239 -5.89 15.98 -5.04
CA ARG A 239 -5.27 15.87 -3.70
C ARG A 239 -5.39 17.18 -2.94
N GLY A 240 -6.62 17.58 -2.59
CA GLY A 240 -6.90 18.83 -1.91
C GLY A 240 -6.32 18.95 -0.49
N TYR A 241 -5.90 17.84 0.10
CA TYR A 241 -5.31 17.78 1.44
C TYR A 241 -3.80 18.08 1.48
N MET A 242 -3.13 18.18 0.33
CA MET A 242 -1.70 18.45 0.26
C MET A 242 -1.38 19.91 0.63
N LYS A 243 -0.47 20.09 1.59
CA LYS A 243 0.06 21.40 1.97
C LYS A 243 1.60 21.38 1.91
N PRO A 244 2.27 22.45 1.40
CA PRO A 244 3.73 22.50 1.33
C PRO A 244 4.42 22.25 2.68
N GLU A 245 3.85 22.78 3.77
CA GLU A 245 4.40 22.69 5.12
C GLU A 245 4.49 21.23 5.62
N MET A 246 3.58 20.36 5.17
CA MET A 246 3.62 18.93 5.50
C MET A 246 4.89 18.28 4.93
N ARG A 247 5.24 18.62 3.68
CA ARG A 247 6.44 18.08 3.03
C ARG A 247 7.72 18.61 3.69
N GLU A 248 7.78 19.90 3.99
CA GLU A 248 8.93 20.50 4.70
C GLU A 248 9.14 19.87 6.07
N LYS A 249 8.05 19.65 6.83
CA LYS A 249 8.11 18.94 8.12
C LYS A 249 8.66 17.53 7.94
N ASN A 250 8.14 16.79 6.99
CA ASN A 250 8.55 15.41 6.73
C ASN A 250 10.00 15.32 6.23
N ASP A 251 10.45 16.25 5.40
CA ASP A 251 11.84 16.29 4.93
C ASP A 251 12.83 16.56 6.09
N ARG A 252 12.45 17.37 7.08
CA ARG A 252 13.23 17.56 8.31
C ARG A 252 13.34 16.27 9.13
N ILE A 253 12.21 15.60 9.39
CA ILE A 253 12.19 14.32 10.12
C ILE A 253 13.08 13.29 9.40
N ARG A 254 12.96 13.16 8.08
CA ARG A 254 13.79 12.25 7.29
C ARG A 254 15.29 12.62 7.32
N ALA A 255 15.60 13.92 7.32
CA ALA A 255 16.98 14.39 7.47
C ALA A 255 17.57 13.98 8.82
N GLU A 256 16.78 14.08 9.91
CA GLU A 256 17.15 13.60 11.25
C GLU A 256 17.37 12.08 11.24
N THR A 257 16.41 11.29 10.74
CA THR A 257 16.51 9.83 10.63
C THR A 257 17.79 9.40 9.90
N ARG A 258 18.17 10.09 8.83
CA ARG A 258 19.38 9.77 8.04
C ARG A 258 20.67 10.22 8.75
N ARG A 259 20.69 11.43 9.33
CA ARG A 259 21.85 11.98 10.04
C ARG A 259 22.24 11.09 11.23
N ASP A 260 21.21 10.69 12.01
CA ASP A 260 21.39 9.95 13.26
C ASP A 260 21.43 8.43 13.01
N ARG A 261 21.25 7.99 11.76
CA ARG A 261 21.12 6.57 11.36
C ARG A 261 20.11 5.82 12.24
N ALA A 262 19.04 6.51 12.63
CA ALA A 262 18.03 5.96 13.50
C ALA A 262 17.34 4.76 12.82
N ALA A 263 17.28 3.63 13.52
CA ALA A 263 16.54 2.44 13.09
C ALA A 263 15.17 2.34 13.77
N TRP A 264 14.89 3.19 14.74
CA TRP A 264 13.67 3.18 15.54
C TRP A 264 13.14 4.61 15.71
N THR A 265 11.81 4.77 15.82
CA THR A 265 11.16 6.05 16.12
C THR A 265 10.43 5.97 17.47
N PRO A 266 10.50 7.01 18.35
CA PRO A 266 9.70 7.06 19.57
C PRO A 266 8.22 7.43 19.33
N TYR A 267 7.80 7.63 18.08
CA TYR A 267 6.47 8.09 17.69
C TYR A 267 5.76 7.03 16.82
N GLY A 268 5.63 5.81 17.32
CA GLY A 268 5.14 4.69 16.54
C GLY A 268 4.21 3.75 17.31
N ILE A 269 4.24 2.49 16.97
CA ILE A 269 3.30 1.43 17.42
C ILE A 269 3.24 1.30 18.95
N ASP A 270 4.34 1.47 19.66
CA ASP A 270 4.44 1.32 21.11
C ASP A 270 3.56 2.30 21.90
N THR A 271 3.28 3.48 21.34
CA THR A 271 2.35 4.44 21.95
C THR A 271 0.96 3.84 22.09
N HIS A 272 0.52 3.03 21.12
CA HIS A 272 -0.79 2.37 21.11
C HIS A 272 -0.86 1.16 22.03
N LEU A 273 0.24 0.43 22.21
CA LEU A 273 0.32 -0.70 23.14
C LEU A 273 0.19 -0.21 24.59
N GLN A 274 0.74 0.97 24.92
CA GLN A 274 0.62 1.57 26.24
C GLN A 274 -0.79 2.06 26.55
N GLU A 275 -1.54 2.56 25.53
CA GLU A 275 -2.94 2.98 25.70
C GLU A 275 -3.84 1.77 26.03
N THR A 276 -3.63 0.63 25.38
CA THR A 276 -4.40 -0.60 25.63
C THR A 276 -4.16 -1.13 27.04
N ASN A 277 -2.91 -1.13 27.51
CA ASN A 277 -2.54 -1.60 28.85
C ASN A 277 -2.99 -0.66 29.99
N ARG A 278 -3.40 0.59 29.70
CA ARG A 278 -3.92 1.53 30.69
C ARG A 278 -5.46 1.50 30.79
N ALA A 279 -6.12 0.87 29.81
CA ALA A 279 -7.58 0.75 29.76
C ALA A 279 -8.11 -0.55 30.42
N ASP A 280 -7.22 -1.48 30.75
CA ASP A 280 -7.46 -2.67 31.60
C ASP A 280 -7.10 -2.38 33.06
#